data_4799676e6b43ca09cf86764f0c1d3641
#
_entry.id   4799676e6b43ca09cf86764f0c1d3641
#
_cell.length_a   1.000
_cell.length_b   1.000
_cell.length_c   1.000
_cell.angle_alpha   90.00
_cell.angle_beta   90.00
_cell.angle_gamma   90.00
#
_symmetry.space_group_name_H-M   'P 1'
#
loop_
_entity.id
_entity.type
_entity.pdbx_description
1 polymer ?
#
loop_
_entity_poly.entity_id
_entity_poly.type
_entity_poly.pdbx_seq_one_letter_code
_entity_poly.pdbx_strand_id
1 'polypeptide(L)'
;MKGQIVDIKGEKLGEVTLPAMFDTRVREDLSQKLYEVMKFYHPYSPSPLAGRRHSASGTISHLRHDWKGHYGKGIARVPRKAMWRRGEQFYWVGAEINQARGGRAVHTPKVKYKPLKLNEREQIKGMHSAFAATAHKNYVTGRYERLNKANITVPVVLNFTGSIKTKQFIGLLQKLYGENYLVALQQKTVRNGKGKMRGRTYKNNAGLLLVKSEKEKISLSGVDVVNARDVTIADLYPLGRLTLYTENSLKELV
;
A
#
# COMPACT_ATOMS: atom_id res chain seq x y z
N MET A 1 4.13 30.13 -1.10
CA MET A 1 3.02 29.65 -0.25
C MET A 1 3.44 29.61 1.22
N LYS A 2 2.53 29.82 2.20
CA LYS A 2 2.85 29.79 3.63
C LYS A 2 2.17 28.60 4.31
N GLY A 3 2.88 27.95 5.21
CA GLY A 3 2.35 26.87 6.06
C GLY A 3 2.22 27.30 7.51
N GLN A 4 1.24 26.76 8.21
CA GLN A 4 1.01 27.08 9.62
C GLN A 4 1.87 26.19 10.52
N ILE A 5 2.66 26.79 11.39
CA ILE A 5 3.44 26.08 12.40
C ILE A 5 2.55 25.82 13.62
N VAL A 6 2.54 24.58 14.07
CA VAL A 6 1.75 24.13 15.23
C VAL A 6 2.65 23.33 16.18
N ASP A 7 2.50 23.54 17.46
CA ASP A 7 3.16 22.72 18.49
C ASP A 7 2.42 21.39 18.71
N ILE A 8 3.06 20.46 19.42
CA ILE A 8 2.47 19.17 19.83
C ILE A 8 1.15 19.36 20.60
N LYS A 9 1.03 20.44 21.34
CA LYS A 9 -0.21 20.80 22.05
C LYS A 9 -1.33 21.31 21.14
N GLY A 10 -1.05 21.55 19.84
CA GLY A 10 -2.01 22.10 18.89
C GLY A 10 -2.14 23.63 18.95
N GLU A 11 -1.19 24.31 19.56
CA GLU A 11 -1.13 25.77 19.61
C GLU A 11 -0.44 26.29 18.35
N LYS A 12 -0.95 27.39 17.80
CA LYS A 12 -0.40 28.03 16.61
C LYS A 12 0.81 28.88 17.03
N LEU A 13 2.00 28.55 16.56
CA LEU A 13 3.22 29.26 16.87
C LEU A 13 3.55 30.37 15.86
N GLY A 14 3.19 30.16 14.59
CA GLY A 14 3.53 31.11 13.52
C GLY A 14 3.31 30.54 12.12
N GLU A 15 3.92 31.17 11.14
CA GLU A 15 3.88 30.75 9.74
C GLU A 15 5.30 30.51 9.23
N VAL A 16 5.46 29.51 8.37
CA VAL A 16 6.72 29.20 7.68
C VAL A 16 6.54 29.31 6.18
N THR A 17 7.55 29.81 5.49
CA THR A 17 7.58 29.82 4.04
C THR A 17 7.89 28.41 3.53
N LEU A 18 7.02 27.90 2.67
CA LEU A 18 7.16 26.56 2.08
C LEU A 18 8.14 26.59 0.90
N PRO A 19 8.82 25.48 0.59
CA PRO A 19 9.63 25.31 -0.62
C PRO A 19 8.85 25.61 -1.90
N ALA A 20 9.56 26.03 -2.96
CA ALA A 20 8.96 26.43 -4.24
C ALA A 20 8.10 25.32 -4.90
N MET A 21 8.36 24.05 -4.58
CA MET A 21 7.58 22.92 -5.09
C MET A 21 6.09 23.00 -4.72
N PHE A 22 5.73 23.62 -3.60
CA PHE A 22 4.35 23.79 -3.16
C PHE A 22 3.58 24.90 -3.92
N ASP A 23 4.29 25.80 -4.57
CA ASP A 23 3.69 26.88 -5.39
C ASP A 23 3.45 26.45 -6.85
N THR A 24 3.80 25.21 -7.21
CA THR A 24 3.64 24.72 -8.57
C THR A 24 2.16 24.43 -8.88
N ARG A 25 1.77 24.67 -10.15
CA ARG A 25 0.43 24.32 -10.62
C ARG A 25 0.19 22.82 -10.49
N VAL A 26 -0.93 22.44 -9.89
CA VAL A 26 -1.32 21.02 -9.78
C VAL A 26 -1.67 20.46 -11.16
N ARG A 27 -0.99 19.39 -11.55
CA ARG A 27 -1.14 18.65 -12.81
C ARG A 27 -1.50 17.20 -12.49
N GLU A 28 -2.81 16.92 -12.43
CA GLU A 28 -3.32 15.58 -12.11
C GLU A 28 -2.87 14.53 -13.12
N ASP A 29 -2.84 14.91 -14.41
CA ASP A 29 -2.42 14.07 -15.52
C ASP A 29 -0.99 13.53 -15.33
N LEU A 30 -0.04 14.39 -14.95
CA LEU A 30 1.36 13.99 -14.71
C LEU A 30 1.49 13.12 -13.47
N SER A 31 0.79 13.48 -12.40
CA SER A 31 0.82 12.69 -11.15
C SER A 31 0.19 11.32 -11.34
N GLN A 32 -0.90 11.21 -12.09
CA GLN A 32 -1.51 9.93 -12.44
C GLN A 32 -0.56 9.09 -13.30
N LYS A 33 0.02 9.68 -14.35
CA LYS A 33 0.99 8.99 -15.21
C LYS A 33 2.18 8.46 -14.42
N LEU A 34 2.72 9.27 -13.50
CA LEU A 34 3.82 8.87 -12.62
C LEU A 34 3.41 7.70 -11.70
N TYR A 35 2.22 7.77 -11.11
CA TYR A 35 1.71 6.69 -10.27
C TYR A 35 1.52 5.39 -11.05
N GLU A 36 0.99 5.45 -12.26
CA GLU A 36 0.83 4.28 -13.13
C GLU A 36 2.17 3.64 -13.47
N VAL A 37 3.18 4.48 -13.82
CA VAL A 37 4.55 4.00 -14.08
C VAL A 37 5.12 3.31 -12.84
N MET A 38 4.99 3.91 -11.66
CA MET A 38 5.47 3.34 -10.41
C MET A 38 4.75 2.03 -10.07
N LYS A 39 3.44 1.96 -10.27
CA LYS A 39 2.66 0.74 -10.04
C LYS A 39 3.15 -0.43 -10.89
N PHE A 40 3.65 -0.15 -12.09
CA PHE A 40 4.19 -1.15 -13.01
C PHE A 40 5.70 -1.39 -12.84
N TYR A 41 6.35 -0.68 -11.94
CA TYR A 41 7.81 -0.77 -11.79
C TYR A 41 8.30 -2.07 -11.13
N HIS A 42 7.42 -2.84 -10.51
CA HIS A 42 7.76 -4.14 -9.90
C HIS A 42 7.23 -5.32 -10.72
N PRO A 43 7.74 -5.52 -11.96
CA PRO A 43 7.38 -6.70 -12.74
C PRO A 43 7.96 -7.93 -12.05
N TYR A 44 7.12 -8.91 -11.81
CA TYR A 44 7.59 -10.24 -11.47
C TYR A 44 7.59 -11.11 -12.73
N SER A 45 8.65 -11.84 -12.96
CA SER A 45 8.63 -12.90 -13.93
C SER A 45 7.75 -14.03 -13.42
N PRO A 46 6.82 -14.55 -14.23
CA PRO A 46 6.08 -15.73 -13.81
C PRO A 46 7.03 -16.88 -13.59
N SER A 47 6.93 -17.52 -12.42
CA SER A 47 7.68 -18.74 -12.15
C SER A 47 7.42 -19.79 -13.24
N PRO A 48 8.37 -20.64 -13.58
CA PRO A 48 8.13 -21.81 -14.41
C PRO A 48 7.01 -22.70 -13.86
N LEU A 49 6.72 -22.59 -12.58
CA LEU A 49 5.59 -23.25 -11.92
C LEU A 49 4.29 -22.45 -12.02
N ALA A 50 4.30 -21.24 -12.56
CA ALA A 50 3.08 -20.47 -12.80
C ALA A 50 2.16 -21.27 -13.72
N GLY A 51 0.88 -21.34 -13.38
CA GLY A 51 -0.09 -22.21 -14.02
C GLY A 51 -0.25 -23.58 -13.34
N ARG A 52 0.65 -24.00 -12.47
CA ARG A 52 0.43 -25.15 -11.59
C ARG A 52 -0.46 -24.70 -10.41
N ARG A 53 -1.65 -25.23 -10.34
CA ARG A 53 -2.57 -24.89 -9.24
C ARG A 53 -2.25 -25.65 -7.96
N HIS A 54 -1.66 -26.84 -8.10
CA HIS A 54 -1.36 -27.70 -6.96
C HIS A 54 -0.10 -28.49 -7.22
N SER A 55 0.66 -28.72 -6.18
CA SER A 55 1.69 -29.76 -6.19
C SER A 55 1.01 -31.11 -5.94
N ALA A 56 1.34 -32.13 -6.71
CA ALA A 56 0.88 -33.47 -6.43
C ALA A 56 1.61 -34.01 -5.20
N SER A 57 0.86 -34.61 -4.32
CA SER A 57 1.44 -35.41 -3.25
C SER A 57 1.64 -36.83 -3.76
N GLY A 58 2.85 -37.20 -3.93
CA GLY A 58 3.24 -38.55 -4.30
C GLY A 58 3.60 -38.72 -5.76
N THR A 59 4.67 -39.42 -5.99
CA THR A 59 5.11 -39.91 -7.29
C THR A 59 4.23 -41.11 -7.66
N ILE A 60 3.94 -41.24 -8.95
CA ILE A 60 3.28 -42.47 -9.44
C ILE A 60 4.24 -43.61 -9.27
N SER A 61 3.93 -44.60 -8.44
CA SER A 61 4.70 -45.80 -8.34
C SER A 61 4.23 -46.84 -9.37
N HIS A 62 5.14 -47.47 -10.06
CA HIS A 62 4.89 -48.57 -10.98
C HIS A 62 5.00 -49.95 -10.32
N LEU A 63 5.34 -49.98 -9.01
CA LEU A 63 5.40 -51.20 -8.22
C LEU A 63 4.03 -51.60 -7.72
N ARG A 64 3.71 -52.90 -7.74
CA ARG A 64 2.38 -53.40 -7.40
C ARG A 64 2.05 -53.27 -5.92
N HIS A 65 2.96 -53.49 -5.03
CA HIS A 65 2.76 -53.55 -3.59
C HIS A 65 3.19 -52.32 -2.86
N ASP A 66 3.42 -51.23 -3.59
CA ASP A 66 3.89 -49.99 -3.02
C ASP A 66 2.73 -49.23 -2.36
N TRP A 67 2.98 -48.70 -1.17
CA TRP A 67 2.02 -47.88 -0.46
C TRP A 67 1.77 -46.56 -1.21
N LYS A 68 0.51 -46.18 -1.33
CA LYS A 68 0.10 -45.03 -2.21
C LYS A 68 0.40 -45.23 -3.69
N GLY A 69 0.82 -46.40 -4.12
CA GLY A 69 0.97 -46.74 -5.53
C GLY A 69 -0.39 -46.88 -6.22
N HIS A 70 -0.38 -46.83 -7.54
CA HIS A 70 -1.58 -46.94 -8.38
C HIS A 70 -1.63 -48.25 -9.18
N TYR A 71 -0.54 -48.98 -9.20
CA TYR A 71 -0.43 -50.15 -10.03
C TYR A 71 -1.15 -51.37 -9.45
N GLY A 72 -1.91 -52.09 -10.27
CA GLY A 72 -2.65 -53.27 -9.85
C GLY A 72 -3.90 -53.01 -9.04
N LYS A 73 -4.34 -51.75 -8.84
CA LYS A 73 -5.50 -51.37 -8.03
C LYS A 73 -6.72 -50.95 -8.84
N GLY A 74 -6.67 -51.07 -10.16
CA GLY A 74 -7.79 -50.68 -11.04
C GLY A 74 -8.08 -49.17 -11.10
N ILE A 75 -7.17 -48.34 -10.62
CA ILE A 75 -7.33 -46.88 -10.62
C ILE A 75 -6.43 -46.24 -11.64
N ALA A 76 -6.85 -45.09 -12.18
CA ALA A 76 -6.02 -44.33 -13.14
C ALA A 76 -4.70 -43.90 -12.52
N ARG A 77 -3.60 -44.06 -13.27
CA ARG A 77 -2.22 -43.74 -12.86
C ARG A 77 -1.91 -42.27 -13.08
N VAL A 78 -2.58 -41.41 -12.35
CA VAL A 78 -2.39 -39.96 -12.42
C VAL A 78 -1.86 -39.43 -11.08
N PRO A 79 -1.05 -38.37 -11.07
CA PRO A 79 -0.66 -37.71 -9.83
C PRO A 79 -1.88 -37.27 -9.05
N ARG A 80 -1.88 -37.49 -7.74
CA ARG A 80 -2.99 -37.13 -6.86
C ARG A 80 -2.52 -36.28 -5.71
N LYS A 81 -3.40 -35.37 -5.26
CA LYS A 81 -3.24 -34.59 -4.03
C LYS A 81 -4.19 -35.14 -2.97
N ALA A 82 -3.71 -35.29 -1.74
CA ALA A 82 -4.57 -35.64 -0.60
C ALA A 82 -5.34 -34.38 -0.17
N MET A 83 -6.67 -34.51 -0.10
CA MET A 83 -7.55 -33.43 0.36
C MET A 83 -7.75 -33.47 1.87
N TRP A 84 -7.91 -34.67 2.41
CA TRP A 84 -7.94 -34.90 3.86
C TRP A 84 -7.44 -36.32 4.17
N ARG A 85 -7.02 -36.50 5.41
CA ARG A 85 -6.58 -37.80 5.95
C ARG A 85 -7.09 -38.00 7.35
N ARG A 86 -7.53 -39.23 7.66
CA ARG A 86 -7.88 -39.69 9.00
C ARG A 86 -7.30 -41.09 9.19
N GLY A 87 -6.20 -41.19 9.93
CA GLY A 87 -5.49 -42.47 10.06
C GLY A 87 -4.98 -42.99 8.71
N GLU A 88 -5.34 -44.19 8.34
CA GLU A 88 -5.02 -44.82 7.07
C GLU A 88 -5.95 -44.41 5.93
N GLN A 89 -7.14 -43.92 6.27
CA GLN A 89 -8.08 -43.41 5.29
C GLN A 89 -7.69 -42.03 4.81
N PHE A 90 -7.74 -41.80 3.52
CA PHE A 90 -7.50 -40.49 2.93
C PHE A 90 -8.29 -40.35 1.62
N TYR A 91 -8.68 -39.11 1.36
CA TYR A 91 -9.35 -38.71 0.14
C TYR A 91 -8.41 -37.95 -0.76
N TRP A 92 -8.17 -38.45 -1.95
CA TRP A 92 -7.28 -37.84 -2.94
C TRP A 92 -7.97 -37.70 -4.29
N VAL A 93 -7.60 -36.64 -4.99
CA VAL A 93 -8.13 -36.31 -6.30
C VAL A 93 -6.97 -36.09 -7.28
N GLY A 94 -7.24 -36.34 -8.56
CA GLY A 94 -6.25 -36.08 -9.61
C GLY A 94 -5.70 -34.66 -9.54
N ALA A 95 -4.40 -34.50 -9.78
CA ALA A 95 -3.69 -33.25 -9.75
C ALA A 95 -2.65 -33.15 -10.86
N GLU A 96 -2.08 -31.99 -11.06
CA GLU A 96 -1.00 -31.65 -12.01
C GLU A 96 -1.35 -31.81 -13.49
N ILE A 97 -1.94 -32.88 -13.93
CA ILE A 97 -2.30 -33.08 -15.34
C ILE A 97 -3.37 -32.07 -15.77
N ASN A 98 -3.32 -31.63 -17.00
CA ASN A 98 -4.22 -30.61 -17.54
C ASN A 98 -5.70 -31.05 -17.58
N GLN A 99 -5.96 -32.33 -17.77
CA GLN A 99 -7.33 -32.90 -17.80
C GLN A 99 -7.96 -33.07 -16.42
N ALA A 100 -7.19 -32.98 -15.33
CA ALA A 100 -7.76 -33.08 -14.00
C ALA A 100 -8.44 -31.76 -13.58
N ARG A 101 -9.57 -31.84 -12.87
CA ARG A 101 -10.21 -30.66 -12.27
C ARG A 101 -9.25 -29.97 -11.30
N GLY A 102 -8.98 -28.68 -11.53
CA GLY A 102 -8.00 -27.95 -10.76
C GLY A 102 -6.54 -28.37 -11.02
N GLY A 103 -6.28 -29.10 -12.08
CA GLY A 103 -4.96 -29.49 -12.51
C GLY A 103 -4.14 -28.33 -13.06
N ARG A 104 -3.04 -28.64 -13.70
CA ARG A 104 -2.11 -27.66 -14.27
C ARG A 104 -2.76 -26.92 -15.43
N ALA A 105 -2.62 -25.60 -15.48
CA ALA A 105 -2.82 -24.85 -16.71
C ALA A 105 -1.61 -25.04 -17.62
N VAL A 106 -1.82 -25.46 -18.87
CA VAL A 106 -0.76 -25.85 -19.80
C VAL A 106 0.13 -24.66 -20.14
N HIS A 107 -0.48 -23.50 -20.34
CA HIS A 107 0.24 -22.28 -20.66
C HIS A 107 0.39 -21.39 -19.43
N THR A 108 1.63 -21.01 -19.15
CA THR A 108 1.91 -20.02 -18.11
C THR A 108 1.46 -18.63 -18.58
N PRO A 109 1.06 -17.73 -17.65
CA PRO A 109 0.80 -16.36 -18.01
C PRO A 109 2.00 -15.75 -18.72
N LYS A 110 1.79 -15.28 -19.93
CA LYS A 110 2.81 -14.53 -20.66
C LYS A 110 2.71 -13.07 -20.22
N VAL A 111 3.64 -12.63 -19.40
CA VAL A 111 3.74 -11.23 -19.05
C VAL A 111 4.37 -10.47 -20.19
N LYS A 112 3.58 -9.84 -21.02
CA LYS A 112 4.04 -8.86 -22.01
C LYS A 112 4.31 -7.56 -21.27
N TYR A 113 5.46 -7.46 -20.65
CA TYR A 113 5.79 -6.34 -19.84
C TYR A 113 6.80 -5.45 -20.53
N LYS A 114 6.38 -4.26 -20.88
CA LYS A 114 7.28 -3.17 -21.21
C LYS A 114 7.21 -2.18 -20.05
N PRO A 115 8.29 -1.97 -19.29
CA PRO A 115 8.31 -0.94 -18.28
C PRO A 115 8.06 0.39 -18.97
N LEU A 116 7.03 1.10 -18.51
CA LEU A 116 6.78 2.46 -18.96
C LEU A 116 7.93 3.34 -18.45
N LYS A 117 8.57 4.06 -19.35
CA LYS A 117 9.58 5.04 -18.99
C LYS A 117 8.94 6.42 -18.98
N LEU A 118 9.28 7.20 -17.97
CA LEU A 118 8.92 8.60 -17.85
C LEU A 118 10.18 9.45 -17.92
N ASN A 119 10.09 10.60 -18.57
CA ASN A 119 11.19 11.54 -18.59
C ASN A 119 11.43 12.12 -17.19
N GLU A 120 12.67 12.37 -16.82
CA GLU A 120 13.03 12.89 -15.49
C GLU A 120 12.31 14.21 -15.16
N ARG A 121 12.21 15.12 -16.13
CA ARG A 121 11.47 16.38 -15.97
C ARG A 121 9.98 16.17 -15.71
N GLU A 122 9.37 15.15 -16.32
CA GLU A 122 7.96 14.78 -16.05
C GLU A 122 7.83 14.19 -14.65
N GLN A 123 8.80 13.38 -14.21
CA GLN A 123 8.82 12.80 -12.85
C GLN A 123 8.88 13.88 -11.80
N ILE A 124 9.83 14.83 -11.94
CA ILE A 124 9.99 15.96 -11.02
C ILE A 124 8.72 16.81 -10.98
N LYS A 125 8.16 17.18 -12.15
CA LYS A 125 6.93 17.97 -12.21
C LYS A 125 5.73 17.21 -11.62
N GLY A 126 5.63 15.89 -11.84
CA GLY A 126 4.59 15.05 -11.25
C GLY A 126 4.66 14.99 -9.72
N MET A 127 5.87 14.89 -9.16
CA MET A 127 6.10 14.95 -7.71
C MET A 127 5.80 16.34 -7.13
N HIS A 128 6.30 17.40 -7.74
CA HIS A 128 5.99 18.78 -7.30
C HIS A 128 4.48 19.05 -7.31
N SER A 129 3.78 18.60 -8.35
CA SER A 129 2.33 18.69 -8.45
C SER A 129 1.63 17.92 -7.31
N ALA A 130 2.13 16.74 -6.94
CA ALA A 130 1.58 15.97 -5.85
C ALA A 130 1.79 16.65 -4.48
N PHE A 131 2.97 17.23 -4.25
CA PHE A 131 3.22 18.02 -3.04
C PHE A 131 2.36 19.29 -3.00
N ALA A 132 2.25 20.03 -4.10
CA ALA A 132 1.39 21.21 -4.19
C ALA A 132 -0.06 20.89 -3.85
N ALA A 133 -0.59 19.74 -4.32
CA ALA A 133 -1.94 19.31 -4.03
C ALA A 133 -2.21 19.09 -2.52
N THR A 134 -1.19 18.73 -1.72
CA THR A 134 -1.33 18.59 -0.26
C THR A 134 -1.48 19.93 0.45
N ALA A 135 -1.01 21.02 -0.16
CA ALA A 135 -1.10 22.37 0.38
C ALA A 135 -2.40 23.10 -0.05
N HIS A 136 -3.10 22.58 -1.04
CA HIS A 136 -4.34 23.19 -1.52
C HIS A 136 -5.57 22.57 -0.84
N LYS A 137 -6.32 23.39 -0.09
CA LYS A 137 -7.53 22.97 0.64
C LYS A 137 -8.53 22.22 -0.26
N ASN A 138 -8.75 22.70 -1.49
CA ASN A 138 -9.73 22.12 -2.41
C ASN A 138 -9.42 20.65 -2.75
N TYR A 139 -8.17 20.29 -2.97
CA TYR A 139 -7.76 18.90 -3.24
C TYR A 139 -7.91 18.02 -2.00
N VAL A 140 -7.58 18.53 -0.83
CA VAL A 140 -7.72 17.79 0.43
C VAL A 140 -9.18 17.57 0.77
N THR A 141 -10.02 18.58 0.66
CA THR A 141 -11.46 18.44 0.92
C THR A 141 -12.16 17.59 -0.14
N GLY A 142 -11.76 17.68 -1.40
CA GLY A 142 -12.26 16.81 -2.46
C GLY A 142 -11.96 15.32 -2.23
N ARG A 143 -10.82 15.00 -1.60
CA ARG A 143 -10.47 13.63 -1.22
C ARG A 143 -11.18 13.15 0.05
N TYR A 144 -11.40 14.05 1.01
CA TYR A 144 -11.99 13.74 2.32
C TYR A 144 -13.29 14.55 2.52
N GLU A 145 -14.40 14.08 1.95
CA GLU A 145 -15.70 14.74 2.00
C GLU A 145 -16.15 15.10 3.43
N ARG A 146 -15.81 14.26 4.42
CA ARG A 146 -16.13 14.52 5.82
C ARG A 146 -15.46 15.78 6.38
N LEU A 147 -14.37 16.21 5.77
CA LEU A 147 -13.61 17.39 6.18
C LEU A 147 -14.10 18.68 5.49
N ASN A 148 -15.02 18.61 4.55
CA ASN A 148 -15.56 19.78 3.84
C ASN A 148 -16.18 20.82 4.79
N LYS A 149 -16.80 20.35 5.87
CA LYS A 149 -17.47 21.22 6.87
C LYS A 149 -16.50 21.74 7.94
N ALA A 150 -15.28 21.21 8.02
CA ALA A 150 -14.29 21.62 8.98
C ALA A 150 -13.41 22.76 8.42
N ASN A 151 -13.13 23.77 9.25
CA ASN A 151 -12.13 24.78 8.91
C ASN A 151 -10.72 24.20 9.05
N ILE A 152 -10.29 23.50 7.99
CA ILE A 152 -8.98 22.89 7.96
C ILE A 152 -7.96 23.90 7.42
N THR A 153 -6.89 24.09 8.17
CA THR A 153 -5.69 24.77 7.68
C THR A 153 -4.76 23.72 7.08
N VAL A 154 -4.37 23.93 5.85
CA VAL A 154 -3.38 23.13 5.15
C VAL A 154 -2.43 24.07 4.41
N PRO A 155 -1.16 23.75 4.34
CA PRO A 155 -0.46 22.66 5.02
C PRO A 155 -0.13 22.98 6.48
N VAL A 156 -0.09 21.97 7.33
CA VAL A 156 0.30 22.10 8.74
C VAL A 156 1.73 21.61 8.90
N VAL A 157 2.53 22.43 9.60
CA VAL A 157 3.93 22.13 9.91
C VAL A 157 4.05 21.94 11.42
N LEU A 158 4.66 20.85 11.83
CA LEU A 158 4.93 20.55 13.24
C LEU A 158 6.29 21.09 13.65
N ASN A 159 6.29 21.96 14.65
CA ASN A 159 7.53 22.26 15.36
C ASN A 159 7.71 21.21 16.47
N PHE A 160 8.76 20.43 16.34
CA PHE A 160 8.97 19.29 17.18
C PHE A 160 10.45 19.02 17.47
N THR A 161 10.76 18.83 18.74
CA THR A 161 12.06 18.40 19.22
C THR A 161 11.89 17.23 20.19
N GLY A 162 12.31 16.01 19.78
CA GLY A 162 12.30 14.84 20.67
C GLY A 162 11.49 13.63 20.19
N SER A 163 10.86 12.89 21.10
CA SER A 163 10.01 11.73 20.79
C SER A 163 8.54 12.01 21.08
N ILE A 164 7.65 11.75 20.14
CA ILE A 164 6.19 11.93 20.30
C ILE A 164 5.56 10.62 20.74
N LYS A 165 4.78 10.66 21.84
CA LYS A 165 3.93 9.54 22.21
C LYS A 165 2.64 9.55 21.38
N THR A 166 2.15 8.39 20.98
CA THR A 166 0.91 8.25 20.16
C THR A 166 -0.29 8.95 20.80
N LYS A 167 -0.42 8.93 22.14
CA LYS A 167 -1.50 9.63 22.85
C LYS A 167 -1.46 11.14 22.62
N GLN A 168 -0.29 11.75 22.67
CA GLN A 168 -0.10 13.19 22.44
C GLN A 168 -0.44 13.55 20.99
N PHE A 169 -0.01 12.70 20.05
CA PHE A 169 -0.30 12.89 18.63
C PHE A 169 -1.80 12.80 18.32
N ILE A 170 -2.51 11.86 18.94
CA ILE A 170 -3.98 11.77 18.81
C ILE A 170 -4.65 13.04 19.36
N GLY A 171 -4.18 13.55 20.50
CA GLY A 171 -4.68 14.83 21.05
C GLY A 171 -4.45 16.02 20.12
N LEU A 172 -3.31 16.06 19.43
CA LEU A 172 -3.04 17.04 18.36
C LEU A 172 -4.05 16.90 17.21
N LEU A 173 -4.28 15.69 16.72
CA LEU A 173 -5.23 15.45 15.63
C LEU A 173 -6.66 15.84 15.98
N GLN A 174 -7.07 15.62 17.25
CA GLN A 174 -8.37 16.07 17.75
C GLN A 174 -8.51 17.59 17.73
N LYS A 175 -7.45 18.33 18.07
CA LYS A 175 -7.46 19.79 18.00
C LYS A 175 -7.44 20.32 16.56
N LEU A 176 -6.71 19.66 15.64
CA LEU A 176 -6.62 20.08 14.25
C LEU A 176 -7.88 19.76 13.43
N TYR A 177 -8.49 18.61 13.64
CA TYR A 177 -9.60 18.11 12.82
C TYR A 177 -10.93 17.95 13.58
N GLY A 178 -10.97 18.29 14.86
CA GLY A 178 -12.17 18.19 15.69
C GLY A 178 -12.73 16.78 15.74
N GLU A 179 -14.05 16.64 15.59
CA GLU A 179 -14.75 15.35 15.60
C GLU A 179 -14.31 14.40 14.48
N ASN A 180 -13.79 14.94 13.37
CA ASN A 180 -13.39 14.14 12.21
C ASN A 180 -11.94 13.62 12.27
N TYR A 181 -11.26 13.70 13.42
CA TYR A 181 -9.88 13.23 13.57
C TYR A 181 -9.67 11.75 13.19
N LEU A 182 -10.72 10.93 13.28
CA LEU A 182 -10.69 9.53 12.88
C LEU A 182 -10.38 9.33 11.39
N VAL A 183 -10.62 10.34 10.55
CA VAL A 183 -10.26 10.29 9.12
C VAL A 183 -8.74 10.30 8.93
N ALA A 184 -8.02 10.97 9.84
CA ALA A 184 -6.56 11.03 9.82
C ALA A 184 -5.91 9.74 10.32
N LEU A 185 -6.59 8.92 11.10
CA LEU A 185 -6.06 7.67 11.63
C LEU A 185 -6.35 6.49 10.69
N GLN A 186 -5.38 5.59 10.59
CA GLN A 186 -5.56 4.33 9.87
C GLN A 186 -6.44 3.38 10.68
N GLN A 187 -7.59 3.05 10.12
CA GLN A 187 -8.53 2.10 10.71
C GLN A 187 -8.50 0.77 9.97
N LYS A 188 -8.26 -0.31 10.71
CA LYS A 188 -8.37 -1.67 10.18
C LYS A 188 -9.82 -2.10 10.14
N THR A 189 -10.33 -2.45 8.96
CA THR A 189 -11.65 -3.05 8.78
C THR A 189 -11.53 -4.41 8.13
N VAL A 190 -12.45 -5.32 8.47
CA VAL A 190 -12.48 -6.64 7.84
C VAL A 190 -12.87 -6.48 6.37
N ARG A 191 -12.10 -7.10 5.49
CA ARG A 191 -12.32 -7.05 4.04
C ARG A 191 -13.58 -7.86 3.68
N ASN A 192 -14.41 -7.31 2.83
CA ASN A 192 -15.54 -8.01 2.26
C ASN A 192 -15.08 -9.06 1.22
N GLY A 193 -15.87 -10.09 1.01
CA GLY A 193 -15.65 -11.11 -0.01
C GLY A 193 -14.54 -12.12 0.33
N LYS A 194 -14.20 -12.95 -0.66
CA LYS A 194 -13.27 -14.09 -0.52
C LYS A 194 -11.81 -13.70 -0.26
N GLY A 195 -11.45 -12.44 -0.42
CA GLY A 195 -10.09 -11.94 -0.14
C GLY A 195 -9.65 -12.21 1.30
N LYS A 196 -10.56 -12.14 2.27
CA LYS A 196 -10.29 -12.44 3.68
C LYS A 196 -9.85 -13.89 3.92
N MET A 197 -10.37 -14.83 3.13
CA MET A 197 -10.02 -16.27 3.18
C MET A 197 -8.69 -16.57 2.48
N ARG A 198 -8.10 -15.60 1.76
CA ARG A 198 -6.85 -15.74 1.00
C ARG A 198 -5.69 -14.96 1.62
N GLY A 199 -5.64 -14.88 2.95
CA GLY A 199 -4.59 -14.19 3.69
C GLY A 199 -4.69 -12.65 3.71
N ARG A 200 -5.77 -12.05 3.16
CA ARG A 200 -6.02 -10.61 3.14
C ARG A 200 -7.23 -10.23 3.99
N THR A 201 -7.18 -10.57 5.26
CA THR A 201 -8.32 -10.41 6.18
C THR A 201 -8.73 -8.96 6.38
N TYR A 202 -7.76 -8.06 6.48
CA TYR A 202 -7.99 -6.65 6.80
C TYR A 202 -7.68 -5.73 5.62
N LYS A 203 -8.32 -4.58 5.62
CA LYS A 203 -7.98 -3.42 4.80
C LYS A 203 -7.85 -2.20 5.69
N ASN A 204 -6.95 -1.30 5.34
CA ASN A 204 -6.77 -0.01 6.02
C ASN A 204 -7.15 1.11 5.04
N ASN A 205 -7.60 2.24 5.58
CA ASN A 205 -7.62 3.51 4.86
C ASN A 205 -6.19 4.09 4.83
N ALA A 206 -5.94 5.03 3.92
CA ALA A 206 -4.61 5.65 3.80
C ALA A 206 -4.23 6.45 5.06
N GLY A 207 -5.20 7.12 5.70
CA GLY A 207 -4.94 7.98 6.84
C GLY A 207 -4.04 9.19 6.48
N LEU A 208 -3.56 9.84 7.51
CA LEU A 208 -2.62 10.96 7.43
C LEU A 208 -1.22 10.44 7.13
N LEU A 209 -0.46 11.21 6.37
CA LEU A 209 0.97 11.03 6.13
C LEU A 209 1.75 12.04 6.97
N LEU A 210 2.68 11.57 7.79
CA LEU A 210 3.66 12.41 8.48
C LEU A 210 4.99 12.33 7.75
N VAL A 211 5.42 13.45 7.22
CA VAL A 211 6.74 13.59 6.57
C VAL A 211 7.72 14.15 7.60
N LYS A 212 8.74 13.37 7.92
CA LYS A 212 9.76 13.73 8.90
C LYS A 212 11.14 13.88 8.27
N SER A 213 12.04 14.56 8.98
CA SER A 213 13.47 14.55 8.64
C SER A 213 14.11 13.19 8.98
N GLU A 214 15.16 12.84 8.26
CA GLU A 214 15.93 11.61 8.51
C GLU A 214 16.53 11.57 9.92
N LYS A 215 16.87 12.73 10.47
CA LYS A 215 17.44 12.87 11.83
C LYS A 215 16.42 12.66 12.96
N GLU A 216 15.15 12.73 12.65
CA GLU A 216 14.07 12.65 13.64
C GLU A 216 13.64 11.19 13.85
N LYS A 217 13.74 10.71 15.10
CA LYS A 217 13.31 9.36 15.48
C LYS A 217 11.84 9.36 15.89
N ILE A 218 10.95 9.49 14.92
CA ILE A 218 9.50 9.43 15.15
C ILE A 218 8.98 8.10 14.65
N SER A 219 8.28 7.35 15.52
CA SER A 219 7.56 6.14 15.19
C SER A 219 6.18 6.21 15.81
N LEU A 220 5.14 6.26 14.98
CA LEU A 220 3.74 6.37 15.41
C LEU A 220 2.95 5.20 14.86
N SER A 221 2.05 4.64 15.68
CA SER A 221 1.11 3.61 15.24
C SER A 221 -0.18 4.26 14.74
N GLY A 222 -0.71 3.77 13.61
CA GLY A 222 -1.96 4.25 13.03
C GLY A 222 -1.83 5.46 12.09
N VAL A 223 -0.60 5.84 11.74
CA VAL A 223 -0.28 6.90 10.78
C VAL A 223 0.92 6.45 9.96
N ASP A 224 0.95 6.79 8.68
CA ASP A 224 2.14 6.57 7.86
C ASP A 224 3.20 7.62 8.17
N VAL A 225 4.40 7.17 8.52
CA VAL A 225 5.55 8.04 8.80
C VAL A 225 6.63 7.75 7.77
N VAL A 226 6.99 8.76 6.98
CA VAL A 226 7.97 8.63 5.89
C VAL A 226 9.02 9.72 6.02
N ASN A 227 10.29 9.42 5.68
CA ASN A 227 11.33 10.44 5.63
C ASN A 227 11.13 11.32 4.40
N ALA A 228 11.51 12.59 4.48
CA ALA A 228 11.34 13.55 3.40
C ALA A 228 11.93 13.09 2.06
N ARG A 229 13.07 12.40 2.09
CA ARG A 229 13.75 11.87 0.90
C ARG A 229 13.11 10.63 0.31
N ASP A 230 12.41 9.86 1.13
CA ASP A 230 11.82 8.57 0.75
C ASP A 230 10.37 8.70 0.27
N VAL A 231 9.80 9.91 0.30
CA VAL A 231 8.42 10.15 -0.14
C VAL A 231 8.28 9.84 -1.61
N THR A 232 7.35 8.95 -1.92
CA THR A 232 7.04 8.52 -3.27
C THR A 232 5.67 9.00 -3.72
N ILE A 233 5.43 8.96 -5.03
CA ILE A 233 4.10 9.29 -5.56
C ILE A 233 3.00 8.37 -5.01
N ALA A 234 3.33 7.13 -4.63
CA ALA A 234 2.36 6.22 -4.04
C ALA A 234 1.86 6.68 -2.68
N ASP A 235 2.67 7.44 -1.95
CA ASP A 235 2.28 7.99 -0.64
C ASP A 235 1.33 9.18 -0.79
N LEU A 236 1.45 9.94 -1.88
CA LEU A 236 0.69 11.17 -2.12
C LEU A 236 -0.55 10.94 -2.99
N TYR A 237 -0.53 9.93 -3.88
CA TYR A 237 -1.63 9.63 -4.78
C TYR A 237 -2.71 8.73 -4.12
N PRO A 238 -4.02 8.95 -4.36
CA PRO A 238 -4.63 10.05 -5.08
C PRO A 238 -4.32 11.42 -4.47
N LEU A 239 -4.30 12.48 -5.30
CA LEU A 239 -3.90 13.83 -4.88
C LEU A 239 -4.72 14.36 -3.70
N GLY A 240 -4.13 15.27 -2.92
CA GLY A 240 -4.78 15.86 -1.75
C GLY A 240 -4.77 14.97 -0.50
N ARG A 241 -3.77 14.10 -0.32
CA ARG A 241 -3.62 13.37 0.93
C ARG A 241 -3.37 14.33 2.09
N LEU A 242 -4.03 14.08 3.24
CA LEU A 242 -3.72 14.78 4.49
C LEU A 242 -2.27 14.53 4.86
N THR A 243 -1.49 15.59 4.93
CA THR A 243 -0.06 15.54 5.26
C THR A 243 0.28 16.51 6.37
N LEU A 244 1.16 16.06 7.26
CA LEU A 244 1.85 16.89 8.23
C LEU A 244 3.33 16.86 7.92
N TYR A 245 3.97 18.00 7.98
CA TYR A 245 5.40 18.13 7.75
C TYR A 245 6.09 18.52 9.05
N THR A 246 7.28 18.01 9.32
CA THR A 246 8.13 18.58 10.36
C THR A 246 8.90 19.78 9.80
N GLU A 247 9.24 20.74 10.61
CA GLU A 247 9.98 21.92 10.17
C GLU A 247 11.32 21.53 9.52
N ASN A 248 12.00 20.51 10.06
CA ASN A 248 13.24 20.02 9.51
C ASN A 248 13.05 19.27 8.18
N SER A 249 11.92 18.56 8.01
CA SER A 249 11.62 17.87 6.76
C SER A 249 11.46 18.83 5.58
N LEU A 250 10.91 20.02 5.81
CA LEU A 250 10.78 21.04 4.77
C LEU A 250 12.12 21.53 4.25
N LYS A 251 13.16 21.56 5.09
CA LYS A 251 14.53 21.92 4.68
C LYS A 251 15.20 20.82 3.82
N GLU A 252 14.76 19.58 3.97
CA GLU A 252 15.26 18.44 3.19
C GLU A 252 14.51 18.20 1.88
N LEU A 253 13.31 18.78 1.73
CA LEU A 253 12.48 18.71 0.52
C LEU A 253 12.88 19.73 -0.56
N VAL A 254 13.94 20.48 -0.35
CA VAL A 254 14.47 21.49 -1.28
C VAL A 254 15.31 20.85 -2.38
#